data_372354f91eecd714a70ab88ba53b2736
#
_entry.id   372354f91eecd714a70ab88ba53b2736
#
_cell.length_a   1.000
_cell.length_b   1.000
_cell.length_c   1.000
_cell.angle_alpha   90.00
_cell.angle_beta   90.00
_cell.angle_gamma   90.00
#
_symmetry.space_group_name_H-M   'P 1'
#
loop_
_entity.id
_entity.type
_entity.pdbx_description
1 polymer ?
#
loop_
_entity_poly.entity_id
_entity_poly.type
_entity_poly.pdbx_seq_one_letter_code
_entity_poly.pdbx_strand_id
1 'polypeptide(L)'
;MTQSFDVIVVGGGHAGCEAACAAARMGARTALVSFRRDMIGAMSCNPAIGGLGKGHLVREVDAFDGILARAADAAAIHYRMLNASKGAAVQGPRIQADRKLFKAAVHAMLDAQKNLIIVEGEAAALVLEEGRLCGLTLGSGETLTSATLVLATGT
;
A
#
# COMPACT_ATOMS: atom_id res chain seq x y z
N MET A 1 9.91 -23.57 -5.45
CA MET A 1 9.66 -23.77 -3.98
C MET A 1 8.38 -23.03 -3.64
N THR A 2 7.46 -23.66 -2.96
CA THR A 2 6.20 -23.01 -2.53
C THR A 2 6.50 -22.15 -1.30
N GLN A 3 6.25 -20.86 -1.36
CA GLN A 3 6.35 -19.95 -0.21
C GLN A 3 4.99 -19.80 0.44
N SER A 4 4.93 -19.91 1.78
CA SER A 4 3.70 -19.78 2.56
C SER A 4 3.65 -18.43 3.28
N PHE A 5 2.50 -17.79 3.25
CA PHE A 5 2.21 -16.52 3.90
C PHE A 5 0.87 -16.58 4.64
N ASP A 6 0.70 -15.74 5.65
CA ASP A 6 -0.59 -15.57 6.32
C ASP A 6 -1.49 -14.65 5.47
N VAL A 7 -0.89 -13.62 4.84
CA VAL A 7 -1.58 -12.65 3.98
C VAL A 7 -0.78 -12.40 2.71
N ILE A 8 -1.46 -12.43 1.57
CA ILE A 8 -0.91 -11.96 0.29
C ILE A 8 -1.65 -10.68 -0.09
N VAL A 9 -0.90 -9.61 -0.36
CA VAL A 9 -1.43 -8.35 -0.88
C VAL A 9 -0.97 -8.17 -2.32
N VAL A 10 -1.90 -8.01 -3.26
CA VAL A 10 -1.61 -7.81 -4.68
C VAL A 10 -1.80 -6.36 -5.04
N GLY A 11 -0.71 -5.72 -5.48
CA GLY A 11 -0.68 -4.33 -5.91
C GLY A 11 0.13 -3.42 -4.98
N GLY A 12 1.21 -2.84 -5.50
CA GLY A 12 2.13 -1.96 -4.78
C GLY A 12 1.72 -0.48 -4.76
N GLY A 13 0.43 -0.17 -4.96
CA GLY A 13 -0.12 1.19 -4.81
C GLY A 13 -0.27 1.60 -3.33
N HIS A 14 -0.83 2.79 -3.10
CA HIS A 14 -0.99 3.31 -1.74
C HIS A 14 -1.78 2.36 -0.82
N ALA A 15 -2.93 1.85 -1.31
CA ALA A 15 -3.77 0.93 -0.54
C ALA A 15 -3.06 -0.39 -0.22
N GLY A 16 -2.33 -0.96 -1.20
CA GLY A 16 -1.60 -2.19 -1.00
C GLY A 16 -0.43 -2.03 -0.03
N CYS A 17 0.32 -0.93 -0.10
CA CYS A 17 1.38 -0.63 0.85
C CYS A 17 0.85 -0.53 2.28
N GLU A 18 -0.28 0.16 2.48
CA GLU A 18 -0.92 0.26 3.80
C GLU A 18 -1.41 -1.09 4.30
N ALA A 19 -2.12 -1.86 3.46
CA ALA A 19 -2.63 -3.18 3.82
C ALA A 19 -1.50 -4.14 4.19
N ALA A 20 -0.41 -4.16 3.42
CA ALA A 20 0.73 -5.02 3.66
C ALA A 20 1.46 -4.65 4.96
N CYS A 21 1.69 -3.35 5.20
CA CYS A 21 2.29 -2.88 6.44
C CYS A 21 1.39 -3.18 7.65
N ALA A 22 0.08 -2.97 7.53
CA ALA A 22 -0.85 -3.24 8.62
C ALA A 22 -0.84 -4.73 9.02
N ALA A 23 -0.96 -5.64 8.05
CA ALA A 23 -0.91 -7.08 8.28
C ALA A 23 0.42 -7.51 8.92
N ALA A 24 1.53 -7.05 8.37
CA ALA A 24 2.87 -7.37 8.86
C ALA A 24 3.12 -6.81 10.28
N ARG A 25 2.63 -5.61 10.60
CA ARG A 25 2.69 -5.00 11.94
C ARG A 25 1.96 -5.82 12.98
N MET A 26 0.84 -6.43 12.60
CA MET A 26 0.08 -7.34 13.47
C MET A 26 0.73 -8.71 13.63
N GLY A 27 1.89 -8.94 13.04
CA GLY A 27 2.65 -10.19 13.18
C GLY A 27 2.43 -11.20 12.04
N ALA A 28 1.53 -10.93 11.10
CA ALA A 28 1.29 -11.82 9.97
C ALA A 28 2.49 -11.83 9.02
N ARG A 29 2.91 -13.02 8.59
CA ARG A 29 3.88 -13.17 7.50
C ARG A 29 3.21 -12.77 6.20
N THR A 30 3.58 -11.62 5.66
CA THR A 30 2.87 -10.94 4.58
C THR A 30 3.72 -10.86 3.32
N ALA A 31 3.12 -11.20 2.17
CA ALA A 31 3.69 -10.91 0.86
C ALA A 31 3.03 -9.68 0.24
N LEU A 32 3.82 -8.73 -0.24
CA LEU A 32 3.38 -7.65 -1.13
C LEU A 32 3.81 -7.99 -2.55
N VAL A 33 2.86 -8.38 -3.40
CA VAL A 33 3.10 -8.76 -4.79
C VAL A 33 2.94 -7.53 -5.68
N SER A 34 3.94 -7.24 -6.49
CA SER A 34 3.91 -6.13 -7.47
C SER A 34 4.70 -6.53 -8.70
N PHE A 35 4.32 -6.03 -9.89
CA PHE A 35 5.05 -6.28 -11.14
C PHE A 35 6.56 -6.00 -11.01
N ARG A 36 6.90 -4.88 -10.37
CA ARG A 36 8.27 -4.44 -10.17
C ARG A 36 8.36 -3.65 -8.87
N ARG A 37 9.43 -3.84 -8.15
CA ARG A 37 9.70 -3.14 -6.89
C ARG A 37 9.75 -1.62 -7.08
N ASP A 38 10.36 -1.15 -8.16
CA ASP A 38 10.52 0.28 -8.43
C ASP A 38 9.21 1.01 -8.74
N MET A 39 8.11 0.27 -8.98
CA MET A 39 6.77 0.84 -9.16
C MET A 39 5.99 0.98 -7.85
N ILE A 40 6.43 0.33 -6.78
CA ILE A 40 5.76 0.39 -5.47
C ILE A 40 5.81 1.82 -4.93
N GLY A 41 4.67 2.32 -4.44
CA GLY A 41 4.53 3.66 -3.88
C GLY A 41 4.59 4.78 -4.93
N ALA A 42 4.54 4.47 -6.22
CA ALA A 42 4.55 5.48 -7.26
C ALA A 42 3.28 6.34 -7.22
N MET A 43 3.45 7.65 -7.37
CA MET A 43 2.35 8.59 -7.55
C MET A 43 2.01 8.71 -9.03
N SER A 44 0.81 8.28 -9.43
CA SER A 44 0.41 8.17 -10.84
C SER A 44 0.26 9.52 -11.54
N CYS A 45 -0.43 10.48 -10.94
CA CYS A 45 -0.71 11.76 -11.60
C CYS A 45 -0.34 12.95 -10.71
N ASN A 46 -1.23 13.43 -9.89
CA ASN A 46 -0.98 14.61 -9.07
C ASN A 46 -0.17 14.22 -7.83
N PRO A 47 1.06 14.75 -7.63
CA PRO A 47 1.88 14.37 -6.48
C PRO A 47 1.40 15.05 -5.22
N ALA A 48 0.19 14.71 -4.78
CA ALA A 48 -0.45 15.29 -3.61
C ALA A 48 -1.14 14.23 -2.75
N ILE A 49 -1.02 14.40 -1.45
CA ILE A 49 -1.71 13.61 -0.44
C ILE A 49 -2.60 14.54 0.37
N GLY A 50 -3.88 14.19 0.50
CA GLY A 50 -4.84 14.98 1.26
C GLY A 50 -6.03 15.46 0.44
N GLY A 51 -6.78 16.41 1.01
CA GLY A 51 -8.02 16.93 0.43
C GLY A 51 -9.24 16.09 0.80
N LEU A 52 -10.37 16.35 0.10
CA LEU A 52 -11.61 15.60 0.29
C LEU A 52 -11.47 14.15 -0.21
N GLY A 53 -12.10 13.22 0.46
CA GLY A 53 -12.03 11.79 0.17
C GLY A 53 -10.68 11.20 0.56
N LYS A 54 -9.67 11.31 -0.29
CA LYS A 54 -8.33 10.78 -0.03
C LYS A 54 -7.75 11.24 1.31
N GLY A 55 -7.89 12.53 1.66
CA GLY A 55 -7.38 13.05 2.92
C GLY A 55 -8.08 12.49 4.14
N HIS A 56 -9.37 12.17 4.05
CA HIS A 56 -10.09 11.51 5.14
C HIS A 56 -9.56 10.09 5.36
N LEU A 57 -9.43 9.30 4.30
CA LEU A 57 -8.89 7.94 4.36
C LEU A 57 -7.45 7.91 4.87
N VAL A 58 -6.60 8.83 4.41
CA VAL A 58 -5.21 8.93 4.89
C VAL A 58 -5.15 9.20 6.39
N ARG A 59 -6.00 10.11 6.92
CA ARG A 59 -6.05 10.37 8.35
C ARG A 59 -6.58 9.20 9.17
N GLU A 60 -7.52 8.43 8.61
CA GLU A 60 -8.02 7.22 9.26
C GLU A 60 -6.92 6.18 9.40
N VAL A 61 -6.19 5.87 8.32
CA VAL A 61 -5.11 4.89 8.38
C VAL A 61 -3.90 5.39 9.17
N ASP A 62 -3.65 6.70 9.20
CA ASP A 62 -2.61 7.33 10.03
C ASP A 62 -2.87 7.12 11.52
N ALA A 63 -4.13 7.19 11.95
CA ALA A 63 -4.54 6.90 13.32
C ALA A 63 -4.24 5.44 13.74
N PHE A 64 -4.06 4.54 12.79
CA PHE A 64 -3.64 3.15 12.96
C PHE A 64 -2.16 2.90 12.61
N ASP A 65 -1.32 3.93 12.71
CA ASP A 65 0.11 3.87 12.38
C ASP A 65 0.40 3.58 10.89
N GLY A 66 -0.42 4.15 10.01
CA GLY A 66 -0.22 4.06 8.55
C GLY A 66 1.07 4.72 8.08
N ILE A 67 1.53 4.35 6.89
CA ILE A 67 2.80 4.83 6.34
C ILE A 67 2.65 6.04 5.41
N LEU A 68 1.46 6.23 4.80
CA LEU A 68 1.29 7.23 3.74
C LEU A 68 1.39 8.67 4.25
N ALA A 69 0.83 8.99 5.43
CA ALA A 69 0.94 10.32 6.01
C ALA A 69 2.40 10.64 6.34
N ARG A 70 3.11 9.70 6.95
CA ARG A 70 4.54 9.85 7.28
C ARG A 70 5.40 10.00 6.01
N ALA A 71 5.12 9.24 4.96
CA ALA A 71 5.82 9.38 3.68
C ALA A 71 5.51 10.73 3.02
N ALA A 72 4.26 11.21 3.14
CA ALA A 72 3.87 12.51 2.64
C ALA A 72 4.59 13.64 3.38
N ASP A 73 4.70 13.57 4.69
CA ASP A 73 5.43 14.56 5.50
C ASP A 73 6.94 14.57 5.15
N ALA A 74 7.54 13.40 4.98
CA ALA A 74 8.94 13.29 4.59
C ALA A 74 9.25 13.86 3.18
N ALA A 75 8.24 13.93 2.33
CA ALA A 75 8.36 14.39 0.93
C ALA A 75 7.69 15.73 0.67
N ALA A 76 7.19 16.42 1.69
CA ALA A 76 6.38 17.61 1.53
C ALA A 76 7.16 18.78 0.94
N ILE A 77 6.64 19.36 -0.12
CA ILE A 77 7.12 20.61 -0.72
C ILE A 77 6.26 21.78 -0.23
N HIS A 78 4.95 21.56 -0.10
CA HIS A 78 4.00 22.59 0.25
C HIS A 78 2.80 22.00 1.02
N TYR A 79 2.40 22.71 2.07
CA TYR A 79 1.22 22.39 2.88
C TYR A 79 0.12 23.42 2.66
N ARG A 80 -1.11 22.98 2.50
CA ARG A 80 -2.27 23.87 2.39
C ARG A 80 -3.49 23.26 3.07
N MET A 81 -4.19 24.07 3.88
CA MET A 81 -5.54 23.72 4.32
C MET A 81 -6.52 24.04 3.19
N LEU A 82 -7.17 23.00 2.66
CA LEU A 82 -8.24 23.18 1.68
C LEU A 82 -9.56 23.52 2.38
N ASN A 83 -10.40 24.28 1.69
CA ASN A 83 -11.74 24.67 2.16
C ASN A 83 -11.73 25.37 3.52
N ALA A 84 -10.70 26.15 3.85
CA ALA A 84 -10.58 26.84 5.13
C ALA A 84 -11.76 27.79 5.45
N SER A 85 -12.46 28.30 4.41
CA SER A 85 -13.66 29.15 4.55
C SER A 85 -14.97 28.35 4.66
N LYS A 86 -14.92 27.01 4.69
CA LYS A 86 -16.09 26.12 4.74
C LYS A 86 -16.22 25.47 6.12
N GLY A 87 -17.30 24.70 6.32
CA GLY A 87 -17.49 23.95 7.57
C GLY A 87 -16.40 22.89 7.79
N ALA A 88 -16.18 22.54 9.06
CA ALA A 88 -15.10 21.65 9.48
C ALA A 88 -15.08 20.29 8.77
N ALA A 89 -16.24 19.76 8.39
CA ALA A 89 -16.36 18.48 7.70
C ALA A 89 -15.63 18.41 6.34
N VAL A 90 -15.45 19.55 5.67
CA VAL A 90 -14.80 19.64 4.36
C VAL A 90 -13.40 20.27 4.41
N GLN A 91 -12.99 20.77 5.58
CA GLN A 91 -11.63 21.24 5.79
C GLN A 91 -10.68 20.05 5.83
N GLY A 92 -9.62 20.12 5.03
CA GLY A 92 -8.63 19.05 4.98
C GLY A 92 -7.25 19.53 4.60
N PRO A 93 -6.22 19.08 5.31
CA PRO A 93 -4.85 19.34 4.90
C PRO A 93 -4.56 18.66 3.57
N ARG A 94 -3.76 19.30 2.75
CA ARG A 94 -3.21 18.75 1.52
C ARG A 94 -1.74 19.09 1.42
N ILE A 95 -0.96 18.08 1.12
CA ILE A 95 0.48 18.17 0.89
C ILE A 95 0.74 18.01 -0.59
N GLN A 96 1.52 18.92 -1.17
CA GLN A 96 2.20 18.69 -2.43
C GLN A 96 3.53 18.01 -2.12
N ALA A 97 3.81 16.88 -2.75
CA ALA A 97 4.97 16.06 -2.44
C ALA A 97 5.97 15.96 -3.61
N ASP A 98 7.24 15.86 -3.30
CA ASP A 98 8.24 15.38 -4.25
C ASP A 98 8.05 13.89 -4.50
N ARG A 99 7.88 13.49 -5.75
CA ARG A 99 7.60 12.09 -6.13
C ARG A 99 8.72 11.13 -5.78
N LYS A 100 9.98 11.57 -5.94
CA LYS A 100 11.15 10.73 -5.66
C LYS A 100 11.32 10.53 -4.16
N LEU A 101 11.20 11.61 -3.39
CA LEU A 101 11.29 11.55 -1.93
C LEU A 101 10.14 10.74 -1.33
N PHE A 102 8.91 10.92 -1.83
CA PHE A 102 7.76 10.14 -1.39
C PHE A 102 7.97 8.64 -1.61
N LYS A 103 8.35 8.25 -2.84
CA LYS A 103 8.64 6.85 -3.16
C LYS A 103 9.77 6.29 -2.32
N ALA A 104 10.85 7.04 -2.14
CA ALA A 104 11.98 6.64 -1.28
C ALA A 104 11.55 6.43 0.18
N ALA A 105 10.70 7.31 0.72
CA ALA A 105 10.17 7.18 2.07
C ALA A 105 9.28 5.93 2.22
N VAL A 106 8.39 5.68 1.25
CA VAL A 106 7.56 4.45 1.23
C VAL A 106 8.46 3.21 1.20
N HIS A 107 9.47 3.15 0.32
CA HIS A 107 10.38 2.02 0.24
C HIS A 107 11.14 1.80 1.55
N ALA A 108 11.66 2.86 2.16
CA ALA A 108 12.36 2.76 3.44
C ALA A 108 11.46 2.19 4.56
N MET A 109 10.18 2.58 4.58
CA MET A 109 9.21 2.08 5.56
C MET A 109 8.84 0.61 5.31
N LEU A 110 8.67 0.22 4.04
CA LEU A 110 8.41 -1.19 3.67
C LEU A 110 9.62 -2.07 4.03
N ASP A 111 10.84 -1.61 3.76
CA ASP A 111 12.07 -2.37 4.05
C ASP A 111 12.33 -2.53 5.54
N ALA A 112 11.94 -1.54 6.34
CA ALA A 112 12.02 -1.60 7.79
C ALA A 112 10.93 -2.47 8.43
N GLN A 113 9.86 -2.80 7.70
CA GLN A 113 8.72 -3.53 8.24
C GLN A 113 9.05 -5.02 8.39
N LYS A 114 9.12 -5.48 9.64
CA LYS A 114 9.27 -6.92 9.94
C LYS A 114 8.07 -7.70 9.40
N ASN A 115 8.27 -8.97 9.08
CA ASN A 115 7.26 -9.90 8.57
C ASN A 115 6.71 -9.55 7.17
N LEU A 116 7.25 -8.54 6.49
CA LEU A 116 6.87 -8.15 5.13
C LEU A 116 7.94 -8.62 4.13
N ILE A 117 7.49 -9.29 3.08
CA ILE A 117 8.32 -9.73 1.96
C ILE A 117 7.75 -9.14 0.68
N ILE A 118 8.56 -8.42 -0.09
CA ILE A 118 8.18 -7.94 -1.42
C ILE A 118 8.47 -9.04 -2.43
N VAL A 119 7.46 -9.41 -3.20
CA VAL A 119 7.54 -10.41 -4.27
C VAL A 119 7.31 -9.70 -5.60
N GLU A 120 8.32 -9.71 -6.46
CA GLU A 120 8.17 -9.18 -7.82
C GLU A 120 7.54 -10.24 -8.72
N GLY A 121 6.48 -9.87 -9.41
CA GLY A 121 5.79 -10.75 -10.35
C GLY A 121 4.40 -10.28 -10.70
N GLU A 122 3.85 -10.89 -11.74
CA GLU A 122 2.48 -10.71 -12.16
C GLU A 122 1.58 -11.69 -11.40
N ALA A 123 0.54 -11.20 -10.77
CA ALA A 123 -0.50 -12.02 -10.19
C ALA A 123 -1.39 -12.57 -11.32
N ALA A 124 -1.31 -13.87 -11.61
CA ALA A 124 -1.97 -14.48 -12.76
C ALA A 124 -3.31 -15.14 -12.42
N ALA A 125 -3.35 -15.94 -11.35
CA ALA A 125 -4.56 -16.68 -11.00
C ALA A 125 -4.66 -16.95 -9.49
N LEU A 126 -5.89 -17.02 -9.00
CA LEU A 126 -6.15 -17.51 -7.64
C LEU A 126 -6.08 -19.04 -7.63
N VAL A 127 -5.49 -19.58 -6.58
CA VAL A 127 -5.53 -21.01 -6.29
C VAL A 127 -6.72 -21.28 -5.36
N LEU A 128 -7.68 -22.05 -5.85
CA LEU A 128 -8.89 -22.41 -5.10
C LEU A 128 -8.96 -23.94 -4.97
N GLU A 129 -9.22 -24.43 -3.76
CA GLU A 129 -9.49 -25.82 -3.48
C GLU A 129 -10.87 -25.93 -2.80
N GLU A 130 -11.78 -26.68 -3.38
CA GLU A 130 -13.16 -26.82 -2.89
C GLU A 130 -13.85 -25.46 -2.61
N GLY A 131 -13.58 -24.46 -3.47
CA GLY A 131 -14.14 -23.10 -3.35
C GLY A 131 -13.48 -22.22 -2.28
N ARG A 132 -12.41 -22.68 -1.63
CA ARG A 132 -11.64 -21.91 -0.66
C ARG A 132 -10.35 -21.39 -1.28
N LEU A 133 -9.98 -20.17 -0.91
CA LEU A 133 -8.71 -19.59 -1.32
C LEU A 133 -7.55 -20.35 -0.64
N CYS A 134 -6.60 -20.81 -1.44
CA CYS A 134 -5.38 -21.50 -0.98
C CYS A 134 -4.11 -20.79 -1.43
N GLY A 135 -4.20 -19.83 -2.32
CA GLY A 135 -3.02 -19.09 -2.76
C GLY A 135 -3.19 -18.27 -4.03
N LEU A 136 -2.05 -17.88 -4.56
CA LEU A 136 -1.90 -17.08 -5.77
C LEU A 136 -0.82 -17.68 -6.66
N THR A 137 -1.12 -17.88 -7.93
CA THR A 137 -0.12 -18.26 -8.95
C THR A 137 0.38 -16.99 -9.64
N LEU A 138 1.69 -16.86 -9.74
CA LEU A 138 2.35 -15.79 -10.48
C LEU A 138 2.48 -16.15 -11.96
N GLY A 139 2.67 -15.15 -12.82
CA GLY A 139 2.92 -15.34 -14.26
C GLY A 139 4.16 -16.17 -14.58
N SER A 140 5.09 -16.30 -13.65
CA SER A 140 6.25 -17.20 -13.73
C SER A 140 5.88 -18.69 -13.55
N GLY A 141 4.66 -18.99 -13.10
CA GLY A 141 4.24 -20.33 -12.69
C GLY A 141 4.53 -20.65 -11.21
N GLU A 142 5.20 -19.76 -10.48
CA GLU A 142 5.40 -19.91 -9.03
C GLU A 142 4.07 -19.74 -8.29
N THR A 143 3.87 -20.54 -7.24
CA THR A 143 2.68 -20.45 -6.38
C THR A 143 3.07 -19.98 -4.97
N LEU A 144 2.39 -18.94 -4.52
CA LEU A 144 2.40 -18.47 -3.14
C LEU A 144 1.16 -19.00 -2.42
N THR A 145 1.32 -19.63 -1.27
CA THR A 145 0.18 -20.16 -0.52
C THR A 145 -0.27 -19.20 0.58
N SER A 146 -1.57 -18.99 0.68
CA SER A 146 -2.23 -18.24 1.74
C SER A 146 -3.74 -18.46 1.69
N ALA A 147 -4.38 -18.46 2.85
CA ALA A 147 -5.83 -18.45 2.97
C ALA A 147 -6.44 -17.03 2.91
N THR A 148 -5.62 -16.00 2.91
CA THR A 148 -6.06 -14.60 2.93
C THR A 148 -5.38 -13.80 1.82
N LEU A 149 -6.18 -13.09 1.02
CA LEU A 149 -5.67 -12.27 -0.08
C LEU A 149 -6.38 -10.91 -0.12
N VAL A 150 -5.61 -9.86 -0.32
CA VAL A 150 -6.09 -8.50 -0.51
C VAL A 150 -5.79 -8.06 -1.94
N LEU A 151 -6.82 -7.73 -2.71
CA LEU A 151 -6.68 -7.17 -4.06
C LEU A 151 -6.64 -5.64 -3.96
N ALA A 152 -5.50 -5.06 -4.29
CA ALA A 152 -5.25 -3.61 -4.28
C ALA A 152 -4.62 -3.15 -5.61
N THR A 153 -5.09 -3.72 -6.71
CA THR A 153 -4.51 -3.54 -8.05
C THR A 153 -4.79 -2.17 -8.68
N GLY A 154 -5.72 -1.42 -8.11
CA GLY A 154 -6.17 -0.14 -8.67
C GLY A 154 -7.17 -0.32 -9.83
N THR A 155 -7.37 0.77 -10.56
CA THR A 155 -8.28 0.82 -11.73
C THR A 155 -7.53 1.19 -12.99
#